data_2030e1555ad29db9360ef9f978f43156
#
_entry.id   2030e1555ad29db9360ef9f978f43156
#
_cell.length_a   1.000
_cell.length_b   1.000
_cell.length_c   1.000
_cell.angle_alpha   90.00
_cell.angle_beta   90.00
_cell.angle_gamma   90.00
#
_symmetry.space_group_name_H-M   'P 1'
#
loop_
_entity.id
_entity.type
_entity.pdbx_description
1 polymer ?
#
loop_
_entity_poly.entity_id
_entity_poly.type
_entity_poly.pdbx_seq_one_letter_code
_entity_poly.pdbx_strand_id
1 'polypeptide(L)'
;VDAGTMNPIEHGEVFVTADGMECDQDVGNYERFLDEDIPAENYMTSGSVYLAVIQRERNLEYGGKCVEVVPHIPQEVIHRLERAAKKARADFVLVEIGGTVGEYQNILFLEAARMMRLAHPRDVLFVLVSYLPVPEMIGEMKTKPTQYAVRSMNAAGIQPDIIIARSTIAMDEPRKRKLALLCNLSERDVISAPDVQSIY
;
A
#
# COMPACT_ATOMS: atom_id res chain seq x y z
N VAL A 1 -2.80 13.75 7.42
CA VAL A 1 -1.45 13.56 7.97
C VAL A 1 -1.47 12.52 9.08
N ASP A 2 -2.42 12.62 9.99
CA ASP A 2 -2.62 11.66 11.07
C ASP A 2 -4.12 11.37 11.20
N ALA A 3 -4.52 10.14 10.96
CA ALA A 3 -5.91 9.70 11.05
C ALA A 3 -6.29 9.21 12.46
N GLY A 4 -5.60 9.69 13.50
CA GLY A 4 -5.84 9.30 14.89
C GLY A 4 -7.22 9.66 15.43
N THR A 5 -7.96 10.55 14.76
CA THR A 5 -9.38 10.87 15.02
C THR A 5 -10.07 11.12 13.68
N MET A 6 -10.50 10.04 13.03
CA MET A 6 -11.22 10.17 11.76
C MET A 6 -12.66 10.61 11.98
N ASN A 7 -13.12 11.55 11.16
CA ASN A 7 -14.51 12.00 11.18
C ASN A 7 -15.33 11.11 10.24
N PRO A 8 -16.28 10.31 10.74
CA PRO A 8 -17.10 9.42 9.90
C PRO A 8 -17.93 10.16 8.83
N ILE A 9 -18.21 11.44 9.04
CA ILE A 9 -18.96 12.26 8.06
C ILE A 9 -18.08 12.56 6.83
N GLU A 10 -16.77 12.75 7.02
CA GLU A 10 -15.81 13.04 5.93
C GLU A 10 -15.27 11.77 5.29
N HIS A 11 -15.00 10.74 6.09
CA HIS A 11 -14.36 9.50 5.65
C HIS A 11 -15.33 8.33 5.43
N GLY A 12 -16.62 8.53 5.73
CA GLY A 12 -17.67 7.53 5.61
C GLY A 12 -17.63 6.49 6.70
N GLU A 13 -16.58 5.71 6.81
CA GLU A 13 -16.48 4.61 7.76
C GLU A 13 -15.15 4.67 8.53
N VAL A 14 -15.24 4.38 9.83
CA VAL A 14 -14.13 4.31 10.77
C VAL A 14 -14.23 3.00 11.52
N PHE A 15 -13.12 2.35 11.77
CA PHE A 15 -13.03 1.12 12.55
C PHE A 15 -12.22 1.34 13.82
N VAL A 16 -12.56 0.62 14.89
CA VAL A 16 -11.81 0.63 16.14
C VAL A 16 -11.40 -0.81 16.45
N THR A 17 -10.10 -1.05 16.55
CA THR A 17 -9.55 -2.36 16.90
C THR A 17 -9.85 -2.75 18.35
N ALA A 18 -9.72 -4.02 18.69
CA ALA A 18 -9.97 -4.53 20.04
C ALA A 18 -9.10 -3.86 21.13
N ASP A 19 -7.90 -3.37 20.77
CA ASP A 19 -7.00 -2.62 21.65
C ASP A 19 -7.23 -1.10 21.64
N GLY A 20 -8.31 -0.62 20.97
CA GLY A 20 -8.77 0.76 21.02
C GLY A 20 -8.13 1.70 19.99
N MET A 21 -7.39 1.19 19.00
CA MET A 21 -6.88 2.01 17.92
C MET A 21 -8.00 2.38 16.95
N GLU A 22 -8.19 3.67 16.73
CA GLU A 22 -9.04 4.20 15.66
C GLU A 22 -8.29 4.18 14.33
N CYS A 23 -8.86 3.56 13.31
CA CYS A 23 -8.20 3.31 12.04
C CYS A 23 -9.19 3.30 10.88
N ASP A 24 -8.68 3.12 9.67
CA ASP A 24 -9.48 2.96 8.47
C ASP A 24 -10.33 1.68 8.51
N GLN A 25 -11.50 1.72 7.89
CA GLN A 25 -12.43 0.59 7.77
C GLN A 25 -11.78 -0.65 7.14
N ASP A 26 -10.77 -0.47 6.31
CA ASP A 26 -10.06 -1.59 5.67
C ASP A 26 -9.46 -2.56 6.70
N VAL A 27 -9.01 -2.07 7.86
CA VAL A 27 -8.54 -2.93 8.95
C VAL A 27 -9.64 -3.86 9.45
N GLY A 28 -10.88 -3.35 9.61
CA GLY A 28 -12.03 -4.18 9.96
C GLY A 28 -12.39 -5.21 8.89
N ASN A 29 -12.17 -4.90 7.62
CA ASN A 29 -12.34 -5.87 6.55
C ASN A 29 -11.27 -6.98 6.64
N TYR A 30 -10.03 -6.64 6.96
CA TYR A 30 -8.97 -7.63 7.15
C TYR A 30 -9.26 -8.55 8.33
N GLU A 31 -9.70 -8.02 9.49
CA GLU A 31 -10.13 -8.84 10.64
C GLU A 31 -11.22 -9.82 10.24
N ARG A 32 -12.21 -9.36 9.48
CA ARG A 32 -13.30 -10.22 9.01
C ARG A 32 -12.82 -11.35 8.11
N PHE A 33 -11.86 -11.10 7.22
CA PHE A 33 -11.31 -12.13 6.33
C PHE A 33 -10.41 -13.13 7.05
N LEU A 34 -9.64 -12.64 8.03
CA LEU A 34 -8.68 -13.46 8.77
C LEU A 34 -9.34 -14.19 9.95
N ASP A 35 -10.51 -13.72 10.40
CA ASP A 35 -11.18 -14.15 11.64
C ASP A 35 -10.26 -14.01 12.87
N GLU A 36 -9.48 -12.92 12.88
CA GLU A 36 -8.51 -12.58 13.93
C GLU A 36 -8.52 -11.08 14.21
N ASP A 37 -8.31 -10.70 15.48
CA ASP A 37 -8.14 -9.31 15.86
C ASP A 37 -6.78 -8.78 15.35
N ILE A 38 -6.78 -7.64 14.68
CA ILE A 38 -5.56 -6.97 14.21
C ILE A 38 -5.13 -5.94 15.26
N PRO A 39 -3.96 -6.11 15.90
CA PRO A 39 -3.50 -5.16 16.90
C PRO A 39 -3.05 -3.83 16.28
N ALA A 40 -3.13 -2.75 17.07
CA ALA A 40 -2.80 -1.39 16.68
C ALA A 40 -1.42 -1.22 16.03
N GLU A 41 -0.46 -2.07 16.36
CA GLU A 41 0.88 -2.03 15.77
C GLU A 41 0.93 -2.39 14.28
N ASN A 42 -0.13 -2.99 13.74
CA ASN A 42 -0.28 -3.31 12.32
C ASN A 42 -0.86 -2.14 11.51
N TYR A 43 -1.07 -1.01 12.14
CA TYR A 43 -1.54 0.21 11.49
C TYR A 43 -0.60 1.38 11.79
N MET A 44 -0.33 2.20 10.79
CA MET A 44 0.48 3.40 10.99
C MET A 44 0.04 4.51 10.04
N THR A 45 0.09 5.73 10.52
CA THR A 45 -0.15 6.95 9.75
C THR A 45 1.15 7.71 9.52
N SER A 46 1.17 8.56 8.50
CA SER A 46 2.30 9.47 8.26
C SER A 46 2.61 10.31 9.51
N GLY A 47 1.56 10.86 10.15
CA GLY A 47 1.71 11.67 11.37
C GLY A 47 2.35 10.89 12.51
N SER A 48 1.91 9.66 12.76
CA SER A 48 2.47 8.82 13.83
C SER A 48 3.94 8.47 13.60
N VAL A 49 4.33 8.27 12.33
CA VAL A 49 5.73 7.99 11.95
C VAL A 49 6.60 9.23 12.15
N TYR A 50 6.16 10.39 11.63
CA TYR A 50 6.87 11.66 11.82
C TYR A 50 7.03 12.02 13.29
N LEU A 51 5.95 11.91 14.07
CA LEU A 51 5.97 12.22 15.49
C LEU A 51 7.01 11.37 16.24
N ALA A 52 7.08 10.09 15.96
CA ALA A 52 8.05 9.17 16.58
C ALA A 52 9.49 9.57 16.25
N VAL A 53 9.79 9.92 15.00
CA VAL A 53 11.13 10.36 14.60
C VAL A 53 11.49 11.68 15.25
N ILE A 54 10.58 12.67 15.27
CA ILE A 54 10.79 13.97 15.89
C ILE A 54 11.03 13.84 17.41
N GLN A 55 10.24 13.00 18.09
CA GLN A 55 10.42 12.76 19.53
C GLN A 55 11.79 12.16 19.84
N ARG A 56 12.22 11.14 19.08
CA ARG A 56 13.56 10.54 19.23
C ARG A 56 14.68 11.53 18.93
N GLU A 57 14.53 12.38 17.94
CA GLU A 57 15.51 13.43 17.65
C GLU A 57 15.65 14.39 18.83
N ARG A 58 14.53 14.88 19.37
CA ARG A 58 14.51 15.77 20.53
C ARG A 58 15.05 15.13 21.80
N ASN A 59 14.88 13.84 21.95
CA ASN A 59 15.42 13.05 23.05
C ASN A 59 16.91 12.68 22.85
N LEU A 60 17.56 13.14 21.78
CA LEU A 60 18.95 12.86 21.43
C LEU A 60 19.24 11.36 21.17
N GLU A 61 18.23 10.59 20.83
CA GLU A 61 18.38 9.14 20.56
C GLU A 61 19.22 8.84 19.30
N TYR A 62 19.37 9.82 18.41
CA TYR A 62 20.27 9.75 17.26
C TYR A 62 21.71 10.25 17.57
N GLY A 63 22.04 10.48 18.86
CA GLY A 63 23.39 10.88 19.29
C GLY A 63 23.84 12.24 18.75
N GLY A 64 22.91 13.18 18.53
CA GLY A 64 23.17 14.52 18.01
C GLY A 64 23.48 14.58 16.51
N LYS A 65 23.26 13.48 15.77
CA LYS A 65 23.37 13.47 14.30
C LYS A 65 22.21 14.22 13.66
N CYS A 66 22.43 14.75 12.46
CA CYS A 66 21.37 15.33 11.66
C CYS A 66 20.32 14.26 11.30
N VAL A 67 19.05 14.58 11.55
CA VAL A 67 17.92 13.73 11.21
C VAL A 67 17.22 14.36 10.00
N GLU A 68 17.12 13.59 8.93
CA GLU A 68 16.53 14.02 7.66
C GLU A 68 15.25 13.21 7.36
N VAL A 69 14.38 13.77 6.54
CA VAL A 69 13.16 13.07 6.12
C VAL A 69 13.52 11.72 5.49
N VAL A 70 14.48 11.71 4.59
CA VAL A 70 15.09 10.49 4.05
C VAL A 70 16.55 10.46 4.50
N PRO A 71 17.01 9.38 5.17
CA PRO A 71 16.36 8.06 5.26
C PRO A 71 15.51 7.82 6.52
N HIS A 72 15.47 8.73 7.51
CA HIS A 72 15.00 8.40 8.87
C HIS A 72 13.49 8.07 8.94
N ILE A 73 12.65 8.77 8.17
CA ILE A 73 11.21 8.44 8.11
C ILE A 73 10.97 7.08 7.46
N PRO A 74 11.50 6.76 6.27
CA PRO A 74 11.43 5.42 5.70
C PRO A 74 11.98 4.33 6.62
N GLN A 75 13.07 4.58 7.33
CA GLN A 75 13.64 3.62 8.29
C GLN A 75 12.70 3.35 9.47
N GLU A 76 11.97 4.36 9.95
CA GLU A 76 10.95 4.15 10.98
C GLU A 76 9.80 3.28 10.47
N VAL A 77 9.35 3.49 9.23
CA VAL A 77 8.34 2.64 8.60
C VAL A 77 8.84 1.19 8.54
N ILE A 78 10.05 0.96 8.03
CA ILE A 78 10.65 -0.38 7.95
C ILE A 78 10.75 -1.02 9.33
N HIS A 79 11.23 -0.28 10.32
CA HIS A 79 11.34 -0.77 11.70
C HIS A 79 9.99 -1.22 12.28
N ARG A 80 8.91 -0.48 12.00
CA ARG A 80 7.56 -0.86 12.45
C ARG A 80 7.08 -2.14 11.75
N LEU A 81 7.28 -2.26 10.45
CA LEU A 81 6.93 -3.47 9.70
C LEU A 81 7.66 -4.70 10.21
N GLU A 82 8.98 -4.60 10.41
CA GLU A 82 9.80 -5.69 10.95
C GLU A 82 9.39 -6.09 12.38
N ARG A 83 9.06 -5.09 13.21
CA ARG A 83 8.59 -5.33 14.57
C ARG A 83 7.25 -6.06 14.58
N ALA A 84 6.29 -5.63 13.77
CA ALA A 84 4.99 -6.28 13.62
C ALA A 84 5.14 -7.73 13.13
N ALA A 85 5.93 -7.94 12.08
CA ALA A 85 6.25 -9.25 11.53
C ALA A 85 6.83 -10.19 12.58
N LYS A 86 7.83 -9.73 13.34
CA LYS A 86 8.49 -10.50 14.39
C LYS A 86 7.53 -10.86 15.53
N LYS A 87 6.70 -9.92 15.96
CA LYS A 87 5.75 -10.14 17.05
C LYS A 87 4.68 -11.16 16.66
N ALA A 88 4.16 -11.05 15.45
CA ALA A 88 3.20 -12.00 14.89
C ALA A 88 3.83 -13.35 14.52
N ARG A 89 5.16 -13.46 14.47
CA ARG A 89 5.88 -14.63 13.91
C ARG A 89 5.40 -14.98 12.51
N ALA A 90 5.13 -13.95 11.71
CA ALA A 90 4.55 -14.11 10.39
C ALA A 90 5.55 -14.66 9.38
N ASP A 91 5.14 -15.63 8.59
CA ASP A 91 5.89 -16.11 7.41
C ASP A 91 5.76 -15.15 6.24
N PHE A 92 4.62 -14.46 6.15
CA PHE A 92 4.31 -13.45 5.15
C PHE A 92 3.75 -12.20 5.80
N VAL A 93 4.12 -11.03 5.30
CA VAL A 93 3.57 -9.74 5.72
C VAL A 93 2.95 -9.07 4.51
N LEU A 94 1.66 -8.83 4.55
CA LEU A 94 0.93 -8.08 3.55
C LEU A 94 0.90 -6.62 3.99
N VAL A 95 1.51 -5.74 3.21
CA VAL A 95 1.56 -4.29 3.49
C VAL A 95 0.70 -3.58 2.47
N GLU A 96 -0.35 -2.93 2.94
CA GLU A 96 -1.16 -2.03 2.12
C GLU A 96 -0.67 -0.60 2.31
N ILE A 97 -0.36 0.08 1.20
CA ILE A 97 -0.01 1.51 1.18
C ILE A 97 -1.21 2.25 0.61
N GLY A 98 -1.90 2.97 1.47
CA GLY A 98 -3.11 3.70 1.13
C GLY A 98 -2.87 4.88 0.18
N GLY A 99 -3.93 5.28 -0.51
CA GLY A 99 -3.93 6.37 -1.46
C GLY A 99 -3.51 5.99 -2.88
N THR A 100 -3.57 6.96 -3.77
CA THR A 100 -3.18 6.77 -5.17
C THR A 100 -1.66 6.86 -5.33
N VAL A 101 -1.07 5.98 -6.11
CA VAL A 101 0.37 6.01 -6.38
C VAL A 101 0.79 7.36 -6.94
N GLY A 102 1.77 7.99 -6.29
CA GLY A 102 2.29 9.32 -6.67
C GLY A 102 1.71 10.48 -5.87
N GLU A 103 0.84 10.23 -4.91
CA GLU A 103 0.40 11.24 -3.96
C GLU A 103 1.52 11.60 -2.97
N TYR A 104 1.51 12.86 -2.50
CA TYR A 104 2.49 13.33 -1.51
C TYR A 104 2.41 12.56 -0.18
N GLN A 105 1.23 12.07 0.18
CA GLN A 105 0.99 11.40 1.45
C GLN A 105 1.71 10.06 1.58
N ASN A 106 1.87 9.34 0.47
CA ASN A 106 2.43 7.99 0.50
C ASN A 106 3.88 7.86 -0.02
N ILE A 107 4.47 8.96 -0.48
CA ILE A 107 5.79 8.91 -1.14
C ILE A 107 6.89 8.33 -0.23
N LEU A 108 6.85 8.59 1.07
CA LEU A 108 7.85 8.08 2.02
C LEU A 108 7.63 6.60 2.37
N PHE A 109 6.40 6.10 2.28
CA PHE A 109 6.10 4.68 2.38
C PHE A 109 6.59 3.92 1.12
N LEU A 110 6.41 4.52 -0.05
CA LEU A 110 7.00 3.98 -1.29
C LEU A 110 8.53 3.96 -1.22
N GLU A 111 9.15 5.00 -0.66
CA GLU A 111 10.60 5.02 -0.45
C GLU A 111 11.05 3.92 0.53
N ALA A 112 10.30 3.69 1.63
CA ALA A 112 10.56 2.59 2.55
C ALA A 112 10.48 1.22 1.82
N ALA A 113 9.44 1.02 1.02
CA ALA A 113 9.27 -0.19 0.23
C ALA A 113 10.42 -0.41 -0.76
N ARG A 114 10.86 0.66 -1.46
CA ARG A 114 12.03 0.63 -2.34
C ARG A 114 13.31 0.24 -1.59
N MET A 115 13.53 0.82 -0.41
CA MET A 115 14.68 0.50 0.45
C MET A 115 14.66 -0.96 0.92
N MET A 116 13.49 -1.47 1.31
CA MET A 116 13.32 -2.88 1.67
C MET A 116 13.65 -3.81 0.51
N ARG A 117 13.17 -3.51 -0.71
CA ARG A 117 13.49 -4.31 -1.91
C ARG A 117 14.99 -4.29 -2.21
N LEU A 118 15.65 -3.14 -2.02
CA LEU A 118 17.10 -3.05 -2.22
C LEU A 118 17.87 -3.93 -1.23
N ALA A 119 17.45 -3.96 0.03
CA ALA A 119 18.07 -4.78 1.08
C ALA A 119 17.73 -6.27 0.93
N HIS A 120 16.50 -6.60 0.51
CA HIS A 120 15.95 -7.95 0.43
C HIS A 120 15.30 -8.21 -0.94
N PRO A 121 16.09 -8.27 -2.03
CA PRO A 121 15.54 -8.28 -3.39
C PRO A 121 14.72 -9.52 -3.75
N ARG A 122 14.82 -10.61 -2.97
CA ARG A 122 14.07 -11.85 -3.19
C ARG A 122 12.88 -12.03 -2.26
N ASP A 123 12.77 -11.19 -1.23
CA ASP A 123 11.79 -11.35 -0.15
C ASP A 123 10.69 -10.28 -0.20
N VAL A 124 10.83 -9.27 -1.07
CA VAL A 124 9.86 -8.19 -1.25
C VAL A 124 9.23 -8.30 -2.63
N LEU A 125 7.90 -8.27 -2.68
CA LEU A 125 7.10 -8.33 -3.91
C LEU A 125 6.21 -7.09 -3.99
N PHE A 126 6.15 -6.46 -5.15
CA PHE A 126 5.30 -5.29 -5.38
C PHE A 126 4.06 -5.68 -6.19
N VAL A 127 2.90 -5.48 -5.60
CA VAL A 127 1.60 -5.70 -6.23
C VAL A 127 0.92 -4.36 -6.44
N LEU A 128 0.64 -4.00 -7.67
CA LEU A 128 -0.17 -2.83 -8.00
C LEU A 128 -1.63 -3.26 -8.18
N VAL A 129 -2.50 -2.78 -7.31
CA VAL A 129 -3.95 -2.88 -7.50
C VAL A 129 -4.41 -1.65 -8.27
N SER A 130 -4.97 -1.82 -9.45
CA SER A 130 -5.37 -0.72 -10.32
C SER A 130 -6.76 -0.95 -10.89
N TYR A 131 -7.54 0.13 -10.98
CA TYR A 131 -8.86 0.09 -11.59
C TYR A 131 -8.79 0.39 -13.10
N LEU A 132 -9.44 -0.45 -13.90
CA LEU A 132 -9.58 -0.29 -15.34
C LEU A 132 -11.03 0.13 -15.65
N PRO A 133 -11.29 1.41 -15.88
CA PRO A 133 -12.64 1.88 -16.15
C PRO A 133 -13.19 1.34 -17.47
N VAL A 134 -14.48 1.03 -17.45
CA VAL A 134 -15.28 0.68 -18.63
C VAL A 134 -16.38 1.72 -18.76
N PRO A 135 -16.15 2.85 -19.47
CA PRO A 135 -17.16 3.88 -19.63
C PRO A 135 -18.39 3.32 -20.36
N GLU A 136 -19.58 3.47 -19.77
CA GLU A 136 -20.84 2.89 -20.27
C GLU A 136 -21.13 3.26 -21.75
N MET A 137 -20.91 4.52 -22.12
CA MET A 137 -21.16 5.00 -23.48
C MET A 137 -20.24 4.39 -24.55
N ILE A 138 -19.08 3.84 -24.14
CA ILE A 138 -18.07 3.32 -25.06
C ILE A 138 -18.01 1.79 -24.96
N GLY A 139 -18.34 1.23 -23.81
CA GLY A 139 -18.30 -0.21 -23.55
C GLY A 139 -16.90 -0.83 -23.65
N GLU A 140 -15.86 0.00 -23.71
CA GLU A 140 -14.48 -0.44 -23.88
C GLU A 140 -13.64 -0.18 -22.63
N MET A 141 -13.02 -1.24 -22.08
CA MET A 141 -12.09 -1.13 -20.96
C MET A 141 -10.86 -0.30 -21.32
N LYS A 142 -10.53 0.68 -20.47
CA LYS A 142 -9.39 1.58 -20.67
C LYS A 142 -8.19 1.16 -19.81
N THR A 143 -7.06 0.92 -20.46
CA THR A 143 -5.81 0.48 -19.80
C THR A 143 -4.85 1.63 -19.47
N LYS A 144 -5.08 2.84 -19.99
CA LYS A 144 -4.19 4.00 -19.78
C LYS A 144 -4.01 4.39 -18.31
N PRO A 145 -5.05 4.43 -17.45
CA PRO A 145 -4.87 4.77 -16.04
C PRO A 145 -3.86 3.86 -15.34
N THR A 146 -3.94 2.56 -15.56
CA THR A 146 -2.98 1.58 -15.02
C THR A 146 -1.56 1.82 -15.54
N GLN A 147 -1.40 2.13 -16.83
CA GLN A 147 -0.08 2.47 -17.40
C GLN A 147 0.53 3.71 -16.75
N TYR A 148 -0.28 4.73 -16.42
CA TYR A 148 0.19 5.91 -15.70
C TYR A 148 0.53 5.59 -14.23
N ALA A 149 -0.25 4.75 -13.56
CA ALA A 149 0.06 4.30 -12.22
C ALA A 149 1.43 3.57 -12.17
N VAL A 150 1.69 2.67 -13.12
CA VAL A 150 3.00 2.01 -13.24
C VAL A 150 4.13 3.01 -13.49
N ARG A 151 3.91 4.01 -14.36
CA ARG A 151 4.91 5.08 -14.57
C ARG A 151 5.21 5.86 -13.30
N SER A 152 4.18 6.15 -12.49
CA SER A 152 4.37 6.82 -11.20
C SER A 152 5.17 5.97 -10.22
N MET A 153 4.92 4.65 -10.17
CA MET A 153 5.74 3.71 -9.40
C MET A 153 7.18 3.70 -9.89
N ASN A 154 7.39 3.62 -11.21
CA ASN A 154 8.74 3.63 -11.79
C ASN A 154 9.48 4.94 -11.47
N ALA A 155 8.79 6.08 -11.45
CA ALA A 155 9.38 7.35 -11.05
C ALA A 155 9.82 7.36 -9.57
N ALA A 156 9.14 6.58 -8.72
CA ALA A 156 9.54 6.34 -7.33
C ALA A 156 10.62 5.22 -7.18
N GLY A 157 11.14 4.71 -8.30
CA GLY A 157 12.15 3.64 -8.29
C GLY A 157 11.60 2.24 -8.01
N ILE A 158 10.30 2.03 -8.20
CA ILE A 158 9.60 0.77 -7.96
C ILE A 158 9.02 0.23 -9.27
N GLN A 159 9.36 -1.00 -9.62
CA GLN A 159 8.71 -1.75 -10.69
C GLN A 159 7.72 -2.73 -10.04
N PRO A 160 6.42 -2.72 -10.38
CA PRO A 160 5.51 -3.74 -9.90
C PRO A 160 5.91 -5.12 -10.45
N ASP A 161 5.80 -6.13 -9.62
CA ASP A 161 6.00 -7.53 -10.00
C ASP A 161 4.68 -8.15 -10.50
N ILE A 162 3.54 -7.68 -9.96
CA ILE A 162 2.20 -8.14 -10.31
C ILE A 162 1.27 -6.93 -10.46
N ILE A 163 0.35 -7.00 -11.41
CA ILE A 163 -0.79 -6.09 -11.52
C ILE A 163 -2.09 -6.85 -11.26
N ILE A 164 -2.87 -6.41 -10.28
CA ILE A 164 -4.26 -6.83 -10.09
C ILE A 164 -5.15 -5.77 -10.73
N ALA A 165 -5.73 -6.13 -11.87
CA ALA A 165 -6.53 -5.25 -12.71
C ALA A 165 -8.01 -5.37 -12.35
N ARG A 166 -8.51 -4.48 -11.49
CA ARG A 166 -9.91 -4.42 -11.10
C ARG A 166 -10.76 -3.73 -12.16
N SER A 167 -11.93 -4.29 -12.44
CA SER A 167 -12.88 -3.71 -13.38
C SER A 167 -14.27 -4.32 -13.17
N THR A 168 -15.29 -3.69 -13.73
CA THR A 168 -16.67 -4.23 -13.72
C THR A 168 -16.82 -5.51 -14.54
N ILE A 169 -15.92 -5.74 -15.50
CA ILE A 169 -15.91 -6.94 -16.38
C ILE A 169 -14.52 -7.56 -16.41
N ALA A 170 -14.46 -8.84 -16.77
CA ALA A 170 -13.18 -9.52 -16.95
C ALA A 170 -12.37 -8.91 -18.11
N MET A 171 -11.05 -8.84 -17.91
CA MET A 171 -10.12 -8.35 -18.93
C MET A 171 -9.89 -9.41 -19.99
N ASP A 172 -9.94 -9.01 -21.25
CA ASP A 172 -9.64 -9.88 -22.39
C ASP A 172 -8.12 -10.06 -22.63
N GLU A 173 -7.75 -11.08 -23.34
CA GLU A 173 -6.36 -11.40 -23.67
C GLU A 173 -5.61 -10.29 -24.44
N PRO A 174 -6.21 -9.57 -25.41
CA PRO A 174 -5.55 -8.46 -26.07
C PRO A 174 -5.16 -7.32 -25.11
N ARG A 175 -6.03 -6.99 -24.14
CA ARG A 175 -5.76 -5.97 -23.13
C ARG A 175 -4.73 -6.43 -22.11
N LYS A 176 -4.78 -7.70 -21.73
CA LYS A 176 -3.79 -8.33 -20.85
C LYS A 176 -2.39 -8.24 -21.46
N ARG A 177 -2.22 -8.66 -22.71
CA ARG A 177 -0.95 -8.56 -23.46
C ARG A 177 -0.46 -7.10 -23.56
N LYS A 178 -1.39 -6.18 -23.85
CA LYS A 178 -1.05 -4.76 -23.94
C LYS A 178 -0.54 -4.20 -22.61
N LEU A 179 -1.18 -4.53 -21.49
CA LEU A 179 -0.72 -4.12 -20.16
C LEU A 179 0.65 -4.74 -19.84
N ALA A 180 0.80 -6.04 -20.05
CA ALA A 180 2.06 -6.74 -19.81
C ALA A 180 3.21 -6.06 -20.56
N LEU A 181 3.05 -5.82 -21.85
CA LEU A 181 4.05 -5.17 -22.69
C LEU A 181 4.38 -3.74 -22.22
N LEU A 182 3.35 -2.91 -21.96
CA LEU A 182 3.53 -1.49 -21.64
C LEU A 182 3.94 -1.24 -20.18
N CYS A 183 3.73 -2.22 -19.32
CA CYS A 183 4.08 -2.17 -17.89
C CYS A 183 5.32 -3.02 -17.56
N ASN A 184 6.00 -3.57 -18.56
CA ASN A 184 7.21 -4.39 -18.40
C ASN A 184 6.98 -5.61 -17.48
N LEU A 185 5.91 -6.38 -17.77
CA LEU A 185 5.52 -7.58 -17.04
C LEU A 185 5.32 -8.77 -17.99
N SER A 186 5.32 -9.97 -17.44
CA SER A 186 4.79 -11.14 -18.15
C SER A 186 3.27 -11.12 -18.13
N GLU A 187 2.62 -11.72 -19.14
CA GLU A 187 1.16 -11.81 -19.18
C GLU A 187 0.59 -12.55 -17.96
N ARG A 188 1.28 -13.55 -17.45
CA ARG A 188 0.88 -14.30 -16.24
C ARG A 188 0.81 -13.45 -14.97
N ASP A 189 1.59 -12.35 -14.92
CA ASP A 189 1.69 -11.47 -13.77
C ASP A 189 0.67 -10.30 -13.83
N VAL A 190 -0.17 -10.28 -14.87
CA VAL A 190 -1.32 -9.39 -14.99
C VAL A 190 -2.60 -10.18 -14.72
N ILE A 191 -3.20 -9.94 -13.57
CA ILE A 191 -4.35 -10.69 -13.05
C ILE A 191 -5.62 -9.88 -13.25
N SER A 192 -6.60 -10.43 -13.93
CA SER A 192 -7.94 -9.83 -14.05
C SER A 192 -8.74 -10.09 -12.78
N ALA A 193 -9.27 -9.05 -12.17
CA ALA A 193 -10.12 -9.12 -10.98
C ALA A 193 -11.45 -8.38 -11.24
N PRO A 194 -12.40 -9.03 -11.95
CA PRO A 194 -13.70 -8.44 -12.18
C PRO A 194 -14.52 -8.36 -10.90
N ASP A 195 -15.48 -7.41 -10.88
CA ASP A 195 -16.44 -7.32 -9.79
C ASP A 195 -17.26 -8.61 -9.67
N VAL A 196 -17.47 -9.05 -8.45
CA VAL A 196 -18.21 -10.27 -8.12
C VAL A 196 -19.36 -9.92 -7.16
N GLN A 197 -20.39 -10.78 -7.13
CA GLN A 197 -21.55 -10.54 -6.25
C GLN A 197 -21.23 -10.75 -4.76
N SER A 198 -20.26 -11.58 -4.47
CA SER A 198 -19.79 -11.84 -3.11
C SER A 198 -18.27 -12.03 -3.13
N ILE A 199 -17.61 -11.49 -2.13
CA ILE A 199 -16.17 -11.65 -1.91
C ILE A 199 -15.84 -12.83 -0.99
N TYR A 200 -16.88 -13.56 -0.55
CA TYR A 200 -16.77 -14.77 0.28
C TYR A 200 -17.06 -16.02 -0.54
#